data_f0d67a4e20c63bd35e0ad3c49e8bc045
#
_entry.id   f0d67a4e20c63bd35e0ad3c49e8bc045
#
_cell.length_a   1.000
_cell.length_b   1.000
_cell.length_c   1.000
_cell.angle_alpha   90.00
_cell.angle_beta   90.00
_cell.angle_gamma   90.00
#
_symmetry.space_group_name_H-M   'P 1'
#
loop_
_entity.id
_entity.type
_entity.pdbx_description
1 polymer ?
#
loop_
_entity_poly.entity_id
_entity_poly.type
_entity_poly.pdbx_seq_one_letter_code
_entity_poly.pdbx_strand_id
1 'polypeptide(L)'
;GNQNSLTDEVKFIKNSLTGVFDLYLIKLAFFKALQQHATNQQKINETQIRTQDSFAPLHQIIANNKCLMFLAEHKKLDQFISTKKINHWELEFDYVKKVYTTLLKSELFEVYSKLTAPTDEEQIRFVVSMFKDIIAPDDSLYHYFEDLNMTWTDDLPLVNTFLLKQLKRVDLDSQNSIEFPDFNENKQDINFGIELFEKAVANEEVLQKELDGKTPNWDSERIANLDAILIKLAIAELFYFSNIPPKVTLNEYLEIAKEYSTPKSNLFIN
;
A
#
# COMPACT_ATOMS: atom_id res chain seq x y z
N GLY A 1 -1.69 -36.03 -3.33
CA GLY A 1 -0.75 -34.88 -3.30
C GLY A 1 -1.41 -33.56 -3.67
N ASN A 2 -2.32 -33.53 -4.65
CA ASN A 2 -2.84 -32.26 -5.22
C ASN A 2 -3.86 -31.51 -4.33
N GLN A 3 -4.62 -32.19 -3.47
CA GLN A 3 -5.65 -31.50 -2.65
C GLN A 3 -5.04 -30.64 -1.51
N ASN A 4 -3.95 -31.09 -0.89
CA ASN A 4 -3.30 -30.31 0.16
C ASN A 4 -2.62 -29.05 -0.42
N SER A 5 -2.05 -29.15 -1.62
CA SER A 5 -1.46 -28.02 -2.34
C SER A 5 -2.49 -26.93 -2.64
N LEU A 6 -3.66 -27.28 -3.21
CA LEU A 6 -4.71 -26.30 -3.53
C LEU A 6 -5.25 -25.59 -2.29
N THR A 7 -5.42 -26.30 -1.18
CA THR A 7 -5.87 -25.72 0.09
C THR A 7 -4.86 -24.70 0.64
N ASP A 8 -3.56 -25.01 0.52
CA ASP A 8 -2.49 -24.09 0.97
C ASP A 8 -2.43 -22.84 0.07
N GLU A 9 -2.60 -23.00 -1.25
CA GLU A 9 -2.65 -21.88 -2.20
C GLU A 9 -3.86 -20.98 -1.97
N VAL A 10 -5.05 -21.55 -1.74
CA VAL A 10 -6.26 -20.77 -1.39
C VAL A 10 -6.05 -19.99 -0.09
N LYS A 11 -5.43 -20.61 0.93
CA LYS A 11 -5.10 -19.94 2.17
C LYS A 11 -4.10 -18.81 1.95
N PHE A 12 -3.09 -19.02 1.11
CA PHE A 12 -2.11 -18.00 0.74
C PHE A 12 -2.80 -16.80 0.06
N ILE A 13 -3.64 -17.02 -0.96
CA ILE A 13 -4.40 -15.97 -1.64
C ILE A 13 -5.27 -15.19 -0.64
N LYS A 14 -6.00 -15.89 0.23
CA LYS A 14 -6.82 -15.25 1.23
C LYS A 14 -6.02 -14.37 2.19
N ASN A 15 -4.87 -14.85 2.64
CA ASN A 15 -3.98 -14.09 3.51
C ASN A 15 -3.37 -12.88 2.78
N SER A 16 -3.02 -13.04 1.50
CA SER A 16 -2.51 -11.95 0.67
C SER A 16 -3.56 -10.85 0.53
N LEU A 17 -4.79 -11.18 0.14
CA LEU A 17 -5.88 -10.22 -0.01
C LEU A 17 -6.20 -9.45 1.28
N THR A 18 -6.11 -10.09 2.45
CA THR A 18 -6.32 -9.43 3.74
C THR A 18 -5.09 -8.65 4.22
N GLY A 19 -3.90 -9.05 3.79
CA GLY A 19 -2.63 -8.45 4.17
C GLY A 19 -2.42 -7.04 3.65
N VAL A 20 -3.05 -6.68 2.53
CA VAL A 20 -3.01 -5.32 1.95
C VAL A 20 -3.48 -4.27 2.95
N PHE A 21 -4.57 -4.57 3.68
CA PHE A 21 -5.07 -3.66 4.70
C PHE A 21 -4.12 -3.52 5.89
N ASP A 22 -3.46 -4.61 6.29
CA ASP A 22 -2.46 -4.56 7.35
C ASP A 22 -1.27 -3.68 6.94
N LEU A 23 -0.78 -3.80 5.71
CA LEU A 23 0.25 -2.93 5.16
C LEU A 23 -0.17 -1.45 5.17
N TYR A 24 -1.41 -1.15 4.77
CA TYR A 24 -1.95 0.22 4.83
C TYR A 24 -1.95 0.77 6.26
N LEU A 25 -2.42 -0.01 7.23
CA LEU A 25 -2.44 0.39 8.64
C LEU A 25 -1.04 0.59 9.22
N ILE A 26 -0.09 -0.30 8.87
CA ILE A 26 1.31 -0.18 9.32
C ILE A 26 1.92 1.11 8.79
N LYS A 27 1.65 1.46 7.52
CA LYS A 27 2.12 2.72 6.94
C LYS A 27 1.47 3.95 7.57
N LEU A 28 0.19 3.92 7.90
CA LEU A 28 -0.45 5.00 8.67
C LEU A 28 0.13 5.12 10.07
N ALA A 29 0.38 3.98 10.75
CA ALA A 29 0.99 3.96 12.06
C ALA A 29 2.41 4.55 12.07
N PHE A 30 3.12 4.55 10.93
CA PHE A 30 4.42 5.17 10.79
C PHE A 30 4.40 6.68 11.01
N PHE A 31 3.37 7.37 10.50
CA PHE A 31 3.21 8.81 10.75
C PHE A 31 3.00 9.11 12.24
N LYS A 32 2.21 8.26 12.92
CA LYS A 32 2.02 8.36 14.37
C LYS A 32 3.35 8.20 15.10
N ALA A 33 4.15 7.21 14.73
CA ALA A 33 5.47 6.97 15.33
C ALA A 33 6.43 8.15 15.08
N LEU A 34 6.43 8.73 13.88
CA LEU A 34 7.23 9.94 13.56
C LEU A 34 6.83 11.14 14.41
N GLN A 35 5.51 11.41 14.52
CA GLN A 35 5.01 12.51 15.32
C GLN A 35 5.34 12.34 16.81
N GLN A 36 5.15 11.11 17.34
CA GLN A 36 5.50 10.80 18.73
C GLN A 36 7.00 10.94 18.98
N HIS A 37 7.84 10.52 18.03
CA HIS A 37 9.29 10.71 18.13
C HIS A 37 9.66 12.19 18.18
N ALA A 38 9.10 13.02 17.30
CA ALA A 38 9.31 14.46 17.29
C ALA A 38 8.91 15.09 18.64
N THR A 39 7.74 14.72 19.18
CA THR A 39 7.25 15.19 20.48
C THR A 39 8.16 14.80 21.62
N ASN A 40 8.71 13.58 21.60
CA ASN A 40 9.65 13.14 22.61
C ASN A 40 10.99 13.89 22.53
N GLN A 41 11.49 14.14 21.33
CA GLN A 41 12.71 14.95 21.13
C GLN A 41 12.49 16.40 21.59
N GLN A 42 11.36 17.00 21.29
CA GLN A 42 10.99 18.32 21.80
C GLN A 42 11.05 18.36 23.35
N LYS A 43 10.40 17.41 24.02
CA LYS A 43 10.37 17.34 25.51
C LYS A 43 11.77 17.16 26.10
N ILE A 44 12.60 16.33 25.49
CA ILE A 44 13.99 16.13 25.92
C ILE A 44 14.75 17.45 25.85
N ASN A 45 14.60 18.21 24.74
CA ASN A 45 15.27 19.48 24.55
C ASN A 45 14.79 20.56 25.52
N GLU A 46 13.50 20.58 25.88
CA GLU A 46 12.95 21.51 26.87
C GLU A 46 13.50 21.23 28.29
N THR A 47 13.86 19.99 28.59
CA THR A 47 14.36 19.59 29.92
C THR A 47 15.89 19.66 30.05
N GLN A 48 16.62 19.66 28.93
CA GLN A 48 18.08 19.68 28.91
C GLN A 48 18.61 21.12 28.69
N ILE A 49 19.34 21.65 29.66
CA ILE A 49 19.91 23.02 29.63
C ILE A 49 21.04 23.17 28.58
N ARG A 50 21.64 22.07 28.12
CA ARG A 50 22.67 22.01 27.08
C ARG A 50 22.47 20.77 26.21
N THR A 51 21.79 20.95 25.08
CA THR A 51 21.74 19.92 24.06
C THR A 51 22.84 20.18 23.02
N GLN A 52 23.56 19.11 22.65
CA GLN A 52 24.46 19.13 21.47
C GLN A 52 23.68 18.86 20.18
N ASP A 53 22.37 18.74 20.26
CA ASP A 53 21.51 18.48 19.12
C ASP A 53 21.33 19.75 18.28
N SER A 54 21.93 19.76 17.10
CA SER A 54 21.80 20.88 16.15
C SER A 54 20.37 21.07 15.63
N PHE A 55 19.51 20.07 15.77
CA PHE A 55 18.10 20.10 15.35
C PHE A 55 17.14 20.43 16.49
N ALA A 56 17.65 20.69 17.70
CA ALA A 56 16.83 20.92 18.90
C ALA A 56 15.66 21.91 18.68
N PRO A 57 15.85 23.09 18.04
CA PRO A 57 14.74 24.02 17.82
C PRO A 57 13.76 23.58 16.71
N LEU A 58 14.12 22.57 15.95
CA LEU A 58 13.37 22.14 14.77
C LEU A 58 12.38 21.01 15.05
N HIS A 59 12.58 20.25 16.14
CA HIS A 59 11.70 19.12 16.49
C HIS A 59 10.27 19.57 16.74
N GLN A 60 10.07 20.75 17.36
CA GLN A 60 8.74 21.32 17.60
C GLN A 60 7.95 21.58 16.30
N ILE A 61 8.64 21.85 15.17
CA ILE A 61 7.98 22.10 13.88
C ILE A 61 7.27 20.85 13.40
N ILE A 62 7.91 19.69 13.55
CA ILE A 62 7.32 18.39 13.19
C ILE A 62 6.29 17.96 14.24
N ALA A 63 6.63 18.08 15.54
CA ALA A 63 5.76 17.70 16.64
C ALA A 63 4.41 18.44 16.59
N ASN A 64 4.42 19.73 16.20
CA ASN A 64 3.23 20.59 16.16
C ASN A 64 2.61 20.69 14.75
N ASN A 65 3.06 19.91 13.78
CA ASN A 65 2.40 19.85 12.48
C ASN A 65 0.99 19.26 12.66
N LYS A 66 -0.05 20.04 12.33
CA LYS A 66 -1.45 19.66 12.56
C LYS A 66 -1.87 18.40 11.81
N CYS A 67 -1.33 18.18 10.60
CA CYS A 67 -1.65 16.98 9.84
C CYS A 67 -1.03 15.73 10.48
N LEU A 68 0.20 15.79 10.97
CA LEU A 68 0.81 14.69 11.73
C LEU A 68 0.10 14.42 13.04
N MET A 69 -0.30 15.49 13.78
CA MET A 69 -1.09 15.35 15.00
C MET A 69 -2.44 14.71 14.72
N PHE A 70 -3.12 15.15 13.65
CA PHE A 70 -4.39 14.57 13.21
C PHE A 70 -4.27 13.06 12.94
N LEU A 71 -3.24 12.63 12.22
CA LEU A 71 -2.97 11.22 11.96
C LEU A 71 -2.60 10.46 13.23
N ALA A 72 -1.79 11.06 14.11
CA ALA A 72 -1.34 10.44 15.36
C ALA A 72 -2.47 10.22 16.38
N GLU A 73 -3.47 11.11 16.38
CA GLU A 73 -4.61 11.11 17.30
C GLU A 73 -5.89 10.53 16.68
N HIS A 74 -5.77 9.89 15.50
CA HIS A 74 -6.91 9.37 14.77
C HIS A 74 -7.52 8.14 15.46
N LYS A 75 -8.73 8.30 16.05
CA LYS A 75 -9.37 7.29 16.90
C LYS A 75 -9.58 5.94 16.22
N LYS A 76 -10.04 5.93 14.95
CA LYS A 76 -10.28 4.71 14.21
C LYS A 76 -8.97 3.98 13.88
N LEU A 77 -7.89 4.71 13.61
CA LEU A 77 -6.55 4.14 13.45
C LEU A 77 -6.10 3.45 14.74
N ASP A 78 -6.26 4.09 15.90
CA ASP A 78 -5.88 3.52 17.19
C ASP A 78 -6.66 2.24 17.51
N GLN A 79 -7.95 2.20 17.17
CA GLN A 79 -8.76 0.99 17.31
C GLN A 79 -8.21 -0.16 16.45
N PHE A 80 -7.86 0.11 15.18
CA PHE A 80 -7.27 -0.91 14.31
C PHE A 80 -5.89 -1.36 14.79
N ILE A 81 -5.02 -0.43 15.18
CA ILE A 81 -3.70 -0.75 15.73
C ILE A 81 -3.83 -1.68 16.93
N SER A 82 -4.72 -1.36 17.88
CA SER A 82 -4.99 -2.19 19.05
C SER A 82 -5.56 -3.57 18.69
N THR A 83 -6.58 -3.60 17.85
CA THR A 83 -7.29 -4.85 17.48
C THR A 83 -6.39 -5.80 16.72
N LYS A 84 -5.59 -5.28 15.79
CA LYS A 84 -4.68 -6.07 14.96
C LYS A 84 -3.30 -6.24 15.58
N LYS A 85 -3.06 -5.66 16.77
CA LYS A 85 -1.78 -5.71 17.49
C LYS A 85 -0.60 -5.23 16.65
N ILE A 86 -0.79 -4.12 15.93
CA ILE A 86 0.25 -3.50 15.12
C ILE A 86 1.21 -2.75 16.03
N ASN A 87 2.40 -3.31 16.25
CA ASN A 87 3.47 -2.76 17.09
C ASN A 87 4.83 -2.67 16.38
N HIS A 88 4.81 -2.70 15.05
CA HIS A 88 6.02 -2.72 14.21
C HIS A 88 6.99 -1.58 14.57
N TRP A 89 6.49 -0.35 14.72
CA TRP A 89 7.33 0.82 14.95
C TRP A 89 7.77 1.03 16.39
N GLU A 90 7.24 0.22 17.31
CA GLU A 90 7.76 0.09 18.67
C GLU A 90 8.95 -0.89 18.72
N LEU A 91 8.83 -2.00 17.98
CA LEU A 91 9.86 -3.04 17.89
C LEU A 91 11.02 -2.61 16.98
N GLU A 92 10.69 -2.02 15.83
CA GLU A 92 11.62 -1.62 14.78
C GLU A 92 11.79 -0.09 14.73
N PHE A 93 11.98 0.51 15.90
CA PHE A 93 12.02 1.96 16.05
C PHE A 93 13.21 2.62 15.31
N ASP A 94 14.24 1.87 14.99
CA ASP A 94 15.41 2.40 14.26
C ASP A 94 15.07 2.86 12.84
N TYR A 95 14.06 2.27 12.18
CA TYR A 95 13.54 2.78 10.91
C TYR A 95 12.90 4.16 11.06
N VAL A 96 12.15 4.36 12.14
CA VAL A 96 11.54 5.66 12.46
C VAL A 96 12.61 6.74 12.64
N LYS A 97 13.66 6.45 13.42
CA LYS A 97 14.80 7.36 13.65
C LYS A 97 15.54 7.68 12.36
N LYS A 98 15.79 6.66 11.52
CA LYS A 98 16.49 6.82 10.25
C LYS A 98 15.73 7.77 9.33
N VAL A 99 14.45 7.49 9.08
CA VAL A 99 13.60 8.34 8.23
C VAL A 99 13.46 9.74 8.81
N TYR A 100 13.29 9.86 10.12
CA TYR A 100 13.23 11.15 10.82
C TYR A 100 14.51 11.97 10.62
N THR A 101 15.68 11.34 10.73
CA THR A 101 16.96 12.01 10.51
C THR A 101 17.11 12.43 9.05
N THR A 102 16.67 11.61 8.10
CA THR A 102 16.66 11.95 6.68
C THR A 102 15.75 13.15 6.41
N LEU A 103 14.55 13.16 7.04
CA LEU A 103 13.62 14.29 6.94
C LEU A 103 14.26 15.60 7.43
N LEU A 104 14.85 15.61 8.63
CA LEU A 104 15.49 16.81 9.19
C LEU A 104 16.62 17.39 8.32
N LYS A 105 17.28 16.56 7.54
CA LYS A 105 18.37 16.93 6.63
C LYS A 105 17.90 17.24 5.21
N SER A 106 16.61 17.05 4.91
CA SER A 106 16.07 17.22 3.56
C SER A 106 15.85 18.70 3.21
N GLU A 107 15.95 19.02 1.92
CA GLU A 107 15.57 20.33 1.38
C GLU A 107 14.07 20.61 1.66
N LEU A 108 13.22 19.58 1.60
CA LEU A 108 11.81 19.68 1.93
C LEU A 108 11.60 20.30 3.32
N PHE A 109 12.32 19.78 4.32
CA PHE A 109 12.21 20.26 5.68
C PHE A 109 12.86 21.65 5.85
N GLU A 110 13.99 21.89 5.20
CA GLU A 110 14.64 23.21 5.22
C GLU A 110 13.71 24.31 4.72
N VAL A 111 12.97 24.07 3.63
CA VAL A 111 11.99 25.02 3.09
C VAL A 111 10.81 25.20 4.05
N TYR A 112 10.24 24.07 4.53
CA TYR A 112 9.08 24.10 5.43
C TYR A 112 9.39 24.79 6.76
N SER A 113 10.58 24.58 7.32
CA SER A 113 10.99 25.15 8.61
C SER A 113 11.12 26.69 8.62
N LYS A 114 11.21 27.31 7.45
CA LYS A 114 11.27 28.77 7.30
C LYS A 114 9.88 29.44 7.33
N LEU A 115 8.82 28.67 7.29
CA LEU A 115 7.46 29.21 7.38
C LEU A 115 7.14 29.63 8.83
N THR A 116 6.74 30.89 9.02
CA THR A 116 6.49 31.43 10.36
C THR A 116 5.13 30.96 10.93
N ALA A 117 4.11 30.84 10.07
CA ALA A 117 2.77 30.40 10.44
C ALA A 117 2.15 29.63 9.28
N PRO A 118 2.55 28.36 9.06
CA PRO A 118 2.05 27.58 7.93
C PRO A 118 0.55 27.35 8.02
N THR A 119 -0.15 27.57 6.92
CA THR A 119 -1.56 27.26 6.77
C THR A 119 -1.81 25.77 6.87
N ASP A 120 -3.05 25.35 7.09
CA ASP A 120 -3.40 23.94 7.13
C ASP A 120 -3.07 23.24 5.81
N GLU A 121 -3.28 23.91 4.68
CA GLU A 121 -2.89 23.38 3.37
C GLU A 121 -1.37 23.17 3.23
N GLU A 122 -0.55 24.09 3.72
CA GLU A 122 0.91 23.97 3.71
C GLU A 122 1.38 22.83 4.62
N GLN A 123 0.73 22.65 5.77
CA GLN A 123 1.02 21.54 6.68
C GLN A 123 0.67 20.18 6.08
N ILE A 124 -0.49 20.07 5.42
CA ILE A 124 -0.88 18.86 4.69
C ILE A 124 0.09 18.60 3.53
N ARG A 125 0.42 19.63 2.74
CA ARG A 125 1.35 19.51 1.62
C ARG A 125 2.74 19.03 2.06
N PHE A 126 3.22 19.50 3.21
CA PHE A 126 4.46 19.01 3.80
C PHE A 126 4.40 17.51 4.08
N VAL A 127 3.33 16.99 4.70
CA VAL A 127 3.17 15.57 5.01
C VAL A 127 3.02 14.74 3.73
N VAL A 128 2.31 15.25 2.73
CA VAL A 128 2.18 14.63 1.39
C VAL A 128 3.55 14.47 0.73
N SER A 129 4.37 15.55 0.74
CA SER A 129 5.71 15.53 0.14
C SER A 129 6.67 14.66 0.95
N MET A 130 6.61 14.70 2.28
CA MET A 130 7.38 13.80 3.15
C MET A 130 7.09 12.32 2.83
N PHE A 131 5.82 11.98 2.67
CA PHE A 131 5.46 10.61 2.28
C PHE A 131 5.99 10.25 0.90
N LYS A 132 5.71 11.09 -0.10
CA LYS A 132 6.02 10.83 -1.50
C LYS A 132 7.54 10.77 -1.76
N ASP A 133 8.30 11.70 -1.17
CA ASP A 133 9.68 11.97 -1.58
C ASP A 133 10.70 11.34 -0.59
N ILE A 134 10.28 10.95 0.62
CA ILE A 134 11.18 10.41 1.66
C ILE A 134 10.72 9.02 2.13
N ILE A 135 9.44 8.84 2.52
CA ILE A 135 9.00 7.58 3.15
C ILE A 135 8.74 6.49 2.10
N ALA A 136 7.99 6.81 1.05
CA ALA A 136 7.61 5.81 0.04
C ALA A 136 8.80 5.26 -0.76
N PRO A 137 9.85 6.06 -1.11
CA PRO A 137 11.01 5.58 -1.83
C PRO A 137 12.15 5.07 -0.93
N ASP A 138 11.99 4.99 0.41
CA ASP A 138 13.07 4.52 1.29
C ASP A 138 13.31 3.01 1.09
N ASP A 139 14.48 2.66 0.55
CA ASP A 139 14.86 1.27 0.26
C ASP A 139 14.86 0.38 1.50
N SER A 140 15.20 0.94 2.68
CA SER A 140 15.22 0.14 3.90
C SER A 140 13.82 -0.21 4.39
N LEU A 141 12.85 0.69 4.22
CA LEU A 141 11.45 0.39 4.49
C LEU A 141 10.89 -0.60 3.47
N TYR A 142 11.29 -0.48 2.18
CA TYR A 142 10.90 -1.44 1.16
C TYR A 142 11.35 -2.85 1.53
N HIS A 143 12.63 -3.05 1.82
CA HIS A 143 13.16 -4.36 2.22
C HIS A 143 12.54 -4.88 3.52
N TYR A 144 12.29 -4.00 4.48
CA TYR A 144 11.60 -4.37 5.71
C TYR A 144 10.20 -4.95 5.44
N PHE A 145 9.43 -4.33 4.56
CA PHE A 145 8.10 -4.83 4.19
C PHE A 145 8.17 -6.13 3.38
N GLU A 146 9.15 -6.27 2.49
CA GLU A 146 9.44 -7.49 1.74
C GLU A 146 9.75 -8.67 2.68
N ASP A 147 10.60 -8.44 3.68
CA ASP A 147 10.97 -9.44 4.70
C ASP A 147 9.78 -9.85 5.58
N LEU A 148 8.88 -8.91 5.90
CA LEU A 148 7.68 -9.21 6.66
C LEU A 148 6.68 -10.07 5.88
N ASN A 149 6.48 -9.75 4.62
CA ASN A 149 5.57 -10.48 3.75
C ASN A 149 5.96 -10.25 2.28
N MET A 150 6.41 -11.31 1.62
CA MET A 150 6.86 -11.26 0.23
C MET A 150 5.78 -10.73 -0.73
N THR A 151 4.48 -10.98 -0.48
CA THR A 151 3.39 -10.47 -1.33
C THR A 151 3.24 -8.97 -1.25
N TRP A 152 3.75 -8.32 -0.21
CA TRP A 152 3.68 -6.87 -0.07
C TRP A 152 4.56 -6.12 -1.07
N THR A 153 5.53 -6.76 -1.72
CA THR A 153 6.29 -6.14 -2.81
C THR A 153 5.37 -5.67 -3.94
N ASP A 154 4.37 -6.47 -4.27
CA ASP A 154 3.38 -6.16 -5.31
C ASP A 154 2.29 -5.20 -4.79
N ASP A 155 1.97 -5.25 -3.50
CA ASP A 155 0.96 -4.41 -2.87
C ASP A 155 1.44 -2.99 -2.56
N LEU A 156 2.77 -2.80 -2.36
CA LEU A 156 3.36 -1.51 -1.98
C LEU A 156 2.99 -0.35 -2.93
N PRO A 157 3.06 -0.49 -4.27
CA PRO A 157 2.67 0.58 -5.19
C PRO A 157 1.19 0.97 -5.04
N LEU A 158 0.31 -0.02 -4.88
CA LEU A 158 -1.12 0.19 -4.69
C LEU A 158 -1.39 0.95 -3.39
N VAL A 159 -0.84 0.45 -2.28
CA VAL A 159 -1.02 1.05 -0.95
C VAL A 159 -0.41 2.45 -0.89
N ASN A 160 0.77 2.67 -1.49
CA ASN A 160 1.38 3.99 -1.56
C ASN A 160 0.52 4.98 -2.36
N THR A 161 -0.04 4.54 -3.48
CA THR A 161 -0.91 5.39 -4.31
C THR A 161 -2.20 5.74 -3.58
N PHE A 162 -2.82 4.76 -2.92
CA PHE A 162 -4.02 4.98 -2.13
C PHE A 162 -3.75 5.94 -0.96
N LEU A 163 -2.70 5.68 -0.18
CA LEU A 163 -2.32 6.53 0.95
C LEU A 163 -1.99 7.96 0.52
N LEU A 164 -1.29 8.12 -0.60
CA LEU A 164 -1.01 9.45 -1.16
C LEU A 164 -2.29 10.21 -1.54
N LYS A 165 -3.28 9.52 -2.11
CA LYS A 165 -4.60 10.11 -2.42
C LYS A 165 -5.34 10.50 -1.14
N GLN A 166 -5.29 9.66 -0.10
CA GLN A 166 -5.88 9.96 1.20
C GLN A 166 -5.25 11.20 1.83
N LEU A 167 -3.93 11.26 1.92
CA LEU A 167 -3.19 12.39 2.49
C LEU A 167 -3.50 13.72 1.78
N LYS A 168 -3.67 13.71 0.45
CA LYS A 168 -4.03 14.89 -0.33
C LYS A 168 -5.46 15.40 -0.07
N ARG A 169 -6.33 14.56 0.47
CA ARG A 169 -7.74 14.86 0.74
C ARG A 169 -8.05 15.05 2.22
N VAL A 170 -7.01 15.03 3.07
CA VAL A 170 -7.19 15.21 4.51
C VAL A 170 -7.92 16.52 4.76
N ASP A 171 -8.98 16.43 5.55
CA ASP A 171 -9.67 17.55 6.18
C ASP A 171 -9.43 17.44 7.68
N LEU A 172 -8.67 18.40 8.23
CA LEU A 172 -8.24 18.37 9.63
C LEU A 172 -9.41 18.53 10.62
N ASP A 173 -10.55 19.02 10.15
CA ASP A 173 -11.76 19.16 10.94
C ASP A 173 -12.65 17.91 10.92
N SER A 174 -12.31 16.91 10.07
CA SER A 174 -13.12 15.70 9.87
C SER A 174 -12.31 14.41 10.01
N GLN A 175 -12.53 13.66 11.09
CA GLN A 175 -11.95 12.33 11.28
C GLN A 175 -12.35 11.33 10.16
N ASN A 176 -13.43 11.61 9.43
CA ASN A 176 -13.87 10.76 8.32
C ASN A 176 -13.14 11.05 7.02
N SER A 177 -12.22 12.03 6.97
CA SER A 177 -11.43 12.33 5.79
C SER A 177 -10.37 11.27 5.47
N ILE A 178 -10.01 10.42 6.44
CA ILE A 178 -9.20 9.21 6.22
C ILE A 178 -10.12 8.01 6.11
N GLU A 179 -10.08 7.35 4.97
CA GLU A 179 -10.85 6.14 4.71
C GLU A 179 -10.10 4.91 5.23
N PHE A 180 -10.84 4.01 5.84
CA PHE A 180 -10.36 2.67 6.22
C PHE A 180 -11.18 1.66 5.45
N PRO A 181 -10.69 1.21 4.28
CA PRO A 181 -11.40 0.25 3.46
C PRO A 181 -11.71 -1.01 4.28
N ASP A 182 -12.97 -1.40 4.35
CA ASP A 182 -13.36 -2.64 5.02
C ASP A 182 -13.27 -3.79 4.02
N PHE A 183 -12.08 -4.37 3.92
CA PHE A 183 -11.88 -5.58 3.11
C PHE A 183 -12.69 -6.79 3.65
N ASN A 184 -13.22 -6.72 4.88
CA ASN A 184 -14.06 -7.78 5.44
C ASN A 184 -15.55 -7.60 5.08
N GLU A 185 -16.03 -6.38 4.84
CA GLU A 185 -17.40 -6.16 4.34
C GLU A 185 -17.56 -6.75 2.95
N ASN A 186 -16.48 -6.82 2.17
CA ASN A 186 -16.50 -7.36 0.81
C ASN A 186 -16.10 -8.85 0.77
N LYS A 187 -16.73 -9.66 1.64
CA LYS A 187 -16.61 -11.13 1.57
C LYS A 187 -16.93 -11.67 0.18
N GLN A 188 -17.75 -10.94 -0.59
CA GLN A 188 -18.12 -11.31 -1.95
C GLN A 188 -16.91 -11.20 -2.88
N ASP A 189 -16.08 -10.15 -2.79
CA ASP A 189 -14.90 -9.97 -3.65
C ASP A 189 -13.80 -10.97 -3.31
N ILE A 190 -13.57 -11.22 -2.01
CA ILE A 190 -12.63 -12.26 -1.58
C ILE A 190 -13.09 -13.64 -2.06
N ASN A 191 -14.36 -13.97 -1.90
CA ASN A 191 -14.91 -15.23 -2.36
C ASN A 191 -14.87 -15.35 -3.88
N PHE A 192 -15.16 -14.24 -4.61
CA PHE A 192 -15.01 -14.19 -6.06
C PHE A 192 -13.58 -14.50 -6.49
N GLY A 193 -12.57 -13.84 -5.90
CA GLY A 193 -11.17 -14.09 -6.23
C GLY A 193 -10.73 -15.54 -5.97
N ILE A 194 -11.17 -16.12 -4.84
CA ILE A 194 -10.91 -17.53 -4.50
C ILE A 194 -11.60 -18.44 -5.51
N GLU A 195 -12.88 -18.23 -5.80
CA GLU A 195 -13.65 -19.04 -6.74
C GLU A 195 -13.06 -18.96 -8.16
N LEU A 196 -12.64 -17.76 -8.61
CA LEU A 196 -11.98 -17.57 -9.90
C LEU A 196 -10.68 -18.36 -9.96
N PHE A 197 -9.86 -18.31 -8.92
CA PHE A 197 -8.63 -19.08 -8.83
C PHE A 197 -8.90 -20.60 -8.89
N GLU A 198 -9.84 -21.09 -8.08
CA GLU A 198 -10.23 -22.51 -8.06
C GLU A 198 -10.75 -22.97 -9.41
N LYS A 199 -11.59 -22.18 -10.10
CA LYS A 199 -12.08 -22.45 -11.45
C LYS A 199 -10.94 -22.47 -12.47
N ALA A 200 -10.02 -21.52 -12.40
CA ALA A 200 -8.88 -21.45 -13.30
C ALA A 200 -7.97 -22.67 -13.15
N VAL A 201 -7.62 -23.06 -11.93
CA VAL A 201 -6.78 -24.24 -11.66
C VAL A 201 -7.47 -25.53 -12.05
N ALA A 202 -8.76 -25.69 -11.71
CA ALA A 202 -9.52 -26.90 -12.03
C ALA A 202 -9.72 -27.12 -13.54
N ASN A 203 -9.66 -26.05 -14.34
CA ASN A 203 -9.92 -26.10 -15.79
C ASN A 203 -8.71 -25.67 -16.62
N GLU A 204 -7.50 -25.72 -16.05
CA GLU A 204 -6.25 -25.27 -16.70
C GLU A 204 -6.07 -25.80 -18.12
N GLU A 205 -6.32 -27.10 -18.36
CA GLU A 205 -6.20 -27.71 -19.68
C GLU A 205 -7.20 -27.14 -20.70
N VAL A 206 -8.41 -26.82 -20.27
CA VAL A 206 -9.43 -26.21 -21.13
C VAL A 206 -9.04 -24.78 -21.47
N LEU A 207 -8.62 -24.01 -20.47
CA LEU A 207 -8.20 -22.62 -20.63
C LEU A 207 -6.97 -22.51 -21.53
N GLN A 208 -6.01 -23.44 -21.39
CA GLN A 208 -4.83 -23.51 -22.26
C GLN A 208 -5.23 -23.79 -23.71
N LYS A 209 -6.14 -24.72 -23.97
CA LYS A 209 -6.63 -25.01 -25.34
C LYS A 209 -7.35 -23.82 -25.97
N GLU A 210 -8.13 -23.08 -25.17
CA GLU A 210 -8.79 -21.84 -25.64
C GLU A 210 -7.76 -20.76 -25.98
N LEU A 211 -6.73 -20.60 -25.15
CA LEU A 211 -5.64 -19.69 -25.41
C LEU A 211 -4.91 -20.05 -26.73
N ASP A 212 -4.48 -21.31 -26.87
CA ASP A 212 -3.77 -21.80 -28.07
C ASP A 212 -4.64 -21.66 -29.32
N GLY A 213 -5.93 -21.94 -29.21
CA GLY A 213 -6.88 -21.86 -30.32
C GLY A 213 -7.14 -20.41 -30.82
N LYS A 214 -6.97 -19.43 -29.94
CA LYS A 214 -7.15 -18.00 -30.27
C LYS A 214 -5.87 -17.33 -30.74
N THR A 215 -4.73 -17.96 -30.50
CA THR A 215 -3.39 -17.42 -30.76
C THR A 215 -2.54 -18.27 -31.70
N PRO A 216 -3.08 -18.73 -32.84
CA PRO A 216 -2.40 -19.73 -33.70
C PRO A 216 -1.09 -19.23 -34.32
N ASN A 217 -0.87 -17.91 -34.35
CA ASN A 217 0.35 -17.29 -34.86
C ASN A 217 1.31 -16.81 -33.78
N TRP A 218 1.05 -17.19 -32.55
CA TRP A 218 1.85 -16.77 -31.42
C TRP A 218 2.80 -17.85 -31.01
N ASP A 219 4.05 -17.51 -31.01
CA ASP A 219 5.08 -18.30 -30.41
C ASP A 219 4.89 -18.26 -28.89
N SER A 220 4.45 -19.35 -28.28
CA SER A 220 4.18 -19.44 -26.84
C SER A 220 5.37 -19.03 -25.99
N GLU A 221 6.59 -19.08 -26.54
CA GLU A 221 7.81 -18.61 -25.89
C GLU A 221 7.92 -17.07 -25.85
N ARG A 222 7.09 -16.34 -26.61
CA ARG A 222 7.09 -14.87 -26.67
C ARG A 222 6.01 -14.20 -25.86
N ILE A 223 5.03 -14.96 -25.37
CA ILE A 223 3.99 -14.41 -24.48
C ILE A 223 4.61 -14.23 -23.10
N ALA A 224 4.54 -13.03 -22.55
CA ALA A 224 4.91 -12.83 -21.16
C ALA A 224 4.05 -13.73 -20.27
N ASN A 225 4.66 -14.43 -19.32
CA ASN A 225 3.93 -15.34 -18.42
C ASN A 225 2.71 -14.68 -17.77
N LEU A 226 2.82 -13.40 -17.43
CA LEU A 226 1.72 -12.65 -16.84
C LEU A 226 0.56 -12.46 -17.82
N ASP A 227 0.83 -12.17 -19.11
CA ASP A 227 -0.21 -12.02 -20.12
C ASP A 227 -0.98 -13.32 -20.32
N ALA A 228 -0.29 -14.46 -20.36
CA ALA A 228 -0.94 -15.76 -20.44
C ALA A 228 -1.83 -16.06 -19.24
N ILE A 229 -1.40 -15.70 -18.03
CA ILE A 229 -2.20 -15.82 -16.80
C ILE A 229 -3.43 -14.93 -16.88
N LEU A 230 -3.28 -13.65 -17.24
CA LEU A 230 -4.38 -12.70 -17.34
C LEU A 230 -5.42 -13.15 -18.37
N ILE A 231 -4.99 -13.64 -19.54
CA ILE A 231 -5.92 -14.14 -20.55
C ILE A 231 -6.67 -15.39 -20.04
N LYS A 232 -5.99 -16.33 -19.40
CA LYS A 232 -6.64 -17.52 -18.82
C LYS A 232 -7.65 -17.15 -17.75
N LEU A 233 -7.32 -16.21 -16.86
CA LEU A 233 -8.24 -15.70 -15.85
C LEU A 233 -9.45 -15.01 -16.48
N ALA A 234 -9.24 -14.17 -17.51
CA ALA A 234 -10.32 -13.53 -18.24
C ALA A 234 -11.25 -14.56 -18.91
N ILE A 235 -10.69 -15.61 -19.56
CA ILE A 235 -11.47 -16.70 -20.14
C ILE A 235 -12.25 -17.45 -19.05
N ALA A 236 -11.62 -17.76 -17.92
CA ALA A 236 -12.29 -18.42 -16.80
C ALA A 236 -13.45 -17.57 -16.26
N GLU A 237 -13.27 -16.26 -16.12
CA GLU A 237 -14.33 -15.34 -15.70
C GLU A 237 -15.48 -15.33 -16.71
N LEU A 238 -15.19 -15.21 -18.01
CA LEU A 238 -16.21 -15.25 -19.06
C LEU A 238 -17.00 -16.56 -19.10
N PHE A 239 -16.38 -17.69 -18.78
CA PHE A 239 -17.01 -19.01 -18.86
C PHE A 239 -17.82 -19.35 -17.60
N TYR A 240 -17.34 -18.94 -16.44
CA TYR A 240 -17.88 -19.43 -15.17
C TYR A 240 -18.64 -18.37 -14.36
N PHE A 241 -18.60 -17.08 -14.74
CA PHE A 241 -19.23 -15.98 -14.02
C PHE A 241 -20.20 -15.20 -14.93
N SER A 242 -21.30 -15.84 -15.29
CA SER A 242 -22.31 -15.29 -16.21
C SER A 242 -23.00 -14.02 -15.73
N ASN A 243 -22.88 -13.69 -14.45
CA ASN A 243 -23.39 -12.46 -13.84
C ASN A 243 -22.49 -11.23 -14.11
N ILE A 244 -21.27 -11.43 -14.62
CA ILE A 244 -20.34 -10.36 -15.00
C ILE A 244 -20.47 -10.09 -16.51
N PRO A 245 -20.81 -8.86 -16.92
CA PRO A 245 -20.89 -8.55 -18.35
C PRO A 245 -19.50 -8.71 -19.01
N PRO A 246 -19.39 -9.36 -20.19
CA PRO A 246 -18.11 -9.59 -20.87
C PRO A 246 -17.28 -8.31 -21.08
N LYS A 247 -17.94 -7.18 -21.31
CA LYS A 247 -17.27 -5.89 -21.48
C LYS A 247 -16.55 -5.43 -20.20
N VAL A 248 -17.12 -5.75 -19.04
CA VAL A 248 -16.49 -5.44 -17.74
C VAL A 248 -15.24 -6.29 -17.59
N THR A 249 -15.34 -7.61 -17.73
CA THR A 249 -14.19 -8.53 -17.71
C THR A 249 -13.06 -8.03 -18.62
N LEU A 250 -13.35 -7.78 -19.89
CA LEU A 250 -12.34 -7.33 -20.84
C LEU A 250 -11.66 -6.02 -20.41
N ASN A 251 -12.43 -5.04 -19.94
CA ASN A 251 -11.87 -3.76 -19.51
C ASN A 251 -10.95 -3.92 -18.29
N GLU A 252 -11.38 -4.69 -17.29
CA GLU A 252 -10.59 -4.86 -16.06
C GLU A 252 -9.26 -5.56 -16.34
N TYR A 253 -9.26 -6.65 -17.12
CA TYR A 253 -8.01 -7.34 -17.45
C TYR A 253 -7.08 -6.51 -18.34
N LEU A 254 -7.62 -5.64 -19.20
CA LEU A 254 -6.81 -4.69 -19.97
C LEU A 254 -6.17 -3.61 -19.07
N GLU A 255 -6.90 -3.10 -18.07
CA GLU A 255 -6.32 -2.14 -17.11
C GLU A 255 -5.24 -2.81 -16.24
N ILE A 256 -5.46 -4.05 -15.76
CA ILE A 256 -4.44 -4.82 -15.03
C ILE A 256 -3.19 -5.02 -15.92
N ALA A 257 -3.37 -5.40 -17.18
CA ALA A 257 -2.25 -5.59 -18.10
C ALA A 257 -1.44 -4.31 -18.35
N LYS A 258 -2.10 -3.15 -18.42
CA LYS A 258 -1.42 -1.84 -18.55
C LYS A 258 -0.56 -1.51 -17.34
N GLU A 259 -1.02 -1.91 -16.16
CA GLU A 259 -0.37 -1.56 -14.90
C GLU A 259 0.77 -2.51 -14.54
N TYR A 260 0.59 -3.80 -14.76
CA TYR A 260 1.48 -4.86 -14.25
C TYR A 260 2.26 -5.61 -15.32
N SER A 261 1.93 -5.47 -16.61
CA SER A 261 2.62 -6.19 -17.67
C SER A 261 3.46 -5.27 -18.56
N THR A 262 3.86 -5.75 -19.73
CA THR A 262 4.71 -4.98 -20.63
C THR A 262 3.94 -3.83 -21.30
N PRO A 263 4.60 -2.72 -21.74
CA PRO A 263 3.92 -1.61 -22.39
C PRO A 263 3.11 -1.97 -23.65
N LYS A 264 3.34 -3.16 -24.21
CA LYS A 264 2.61 -3.68 -25.37
C LYS A 264 1.51 -4.69 -25.02
N SER A 265 1.43 -5.13 -23.78
CA SER A 265 0.53 -6.22 -23.37
C SER A 265 -0.94 -5.86 -23.53
N ASN A 266 -1.32 -4.61 -23.28
CA ASN A 266 -2.71 -4.17 -23.46
C ASN A 266 -3.16 -4.21 -24.94
N LEU A 267 -2.24 -4.01 -25.90
CA LEU A 267 -2.53 -4.15 -27.33
C LEU A 267 -2.63 -5.61 -27.76
N PHE A 268 -2.05 -6.48 -26.99
CA PHE A 268 -1.90 -7.89 -27.25
C PHE A 268 -3.06 -8.71 -26.63
N ILE A 269 -3.50 -8.34 -25.43
CA ILE A 269 -4.62 -8.98 -24.73
C ILE A 269 -5.98 -8.59 -25.33
N ASN A 270 -6.09 -7.41 -25.96
CA ASN A 270 -7.28 -6.92 -26.61
C ASN A 270 -7.56 -7.64 -27.94
#